data_548f693c0d86c113528f26885458329a
#
_entry.id   548f693c0d86c113528f26885458329a
#
_cell.length_a   1.000
_cell.length_b   1.000
_cell.length_c   1.000
_cell.angle_alpha   90.00
_cell.angle_beta   90.00
_cell.angle_gamma   90.00
#
_symmetry.space_group_name_H-M   'P 1'
#
loop_
_entity.id
_entity.type
_entity.pdbx_description
1 polymer ?
#
loop_
_entity_poly.entity_id
_entity_poly.type
_entity_poly.pdbx_seq_one_letter_code
_entity_poly.pdbx_strand_id
1 'polypeptide(L)'
;MGRTVWFPGHMAKGRRELEEIVPLVDLVIEVRDARAPISTAAPFAGDLTGKRMRWIVLSRKDLADPKCTDLWLEHFKRLGLPAVALNLCGNIASLRVSLLRHKPSFRELRLVIIGIPNVGKSTLLNALVRKKKAEVGLLPGVTRRVSWHRGEGLLVLDSPGILDPSSDPFTHQLLAWLGCSRADVIGGHEVLALSLLRFLKEKNLIGAIRKKWGVDVANGEREVLEAVGRRLGCLGPGGEVDLERAGMSLLKAFSSGDLGRFTLEMPEESKDEVSGRRR
;
A
#
# COMPACT_ATOMS: atom_id res chain seq x y z
N MET A 1 -21.94 -6.75 -13.63
CA MET A 1 -20.51 -6.62 -14.00
C MET A 1 -20.13 -5.14 -13.86
N GLY A 2 -19.57 -4.73 -12.71
CA GLY A 2 -19.14 -3.36 -12.47
C GLY A 2 -17.91 -3.02 -13.31
N ARG A 3 -18.00 -1.95 -14.10
CA ARG A 3 -16.89 -1.44 -14.89
C ARG A 3 -15.81 -0.90 -13.92
N THR A 4 -14.64 -1.50 -13.95
CA THR A 4 -13.46 -1.02 -13.26
C THR A 4 -13.14 0.42 -13.69
N VAL A 5 -13.15 1.38 -12.76
CA VAL A 5 -12.96 2.82 -13.06
C VAL A 5 -11.49 3.18 -13.35
N TRP A 6 -10.60 2.18 -13.42
CA TRP A 6 -9.23 2.35 -13.86
C TRP A 6 -9.10 2.05 -15.35
N PHE A 7 -8.85 3.08 -16.12
CA PHE A 7 -8.69 2.93 -17.57
C PHE A 7 -7.31 2.37 -17.90
N PRO A 8 -7.20 1.40 -18.83
CA PRO A 8 -5.91 0.88 -19.33
C PRO A 8 -4.94 1.98 -19.76
N GLY A 9 -5.46 3.11 -20.25
CA GLY A 9 -4.66 4.28 -20.63
C GLY A 9 -3.91 4.96 -19.49
N HIS A 10 -4.41 4.94 -18.25
CA HIS A 10 -3.70 5.52 -17.11
C HIS A 10 -2.49 4.68 -16.70
N MET A 11 -2.61 3.37 -16.79
CA MET A 11 -1.52 2.44 -16.52
C MET A 11 -0.41 2.54 -17.57
N ALA A 12 -0.77 2.54 -18.86
CA ALA A 12 0.19 2.70 -19.95
C ALA A 12 0.93 4.04 -19.87
N LYS A 13 0.24 5.11 -19.48
CA LYS A 13 0.83 6.43 -19.25
C LYS A 13 1.77 6.41 -18.05
N GLY A 14 1.35 5.87 -16.90
CA GLY A 14 2.19 5.77 -15.70
C GLY A 14 3.44 4.91 -15.94
N ARG A 15 3.33 3.83 -16.70
CA ARG A 15 4.48 3.02 -17.12
C ARG A 15 5.47 3.82 -17.96
N ARG A 16 5.02 4.53 -19.00
CA ARG A 16 5.88 5.39 -19.83
C ARG A 16 6.56 6.47 -19.00
N GLU A 17 5.84 7.12 -18.09
CA GLU A 17 6.42 8.13 -17.20
C GLU A 17 7.54 7.53 -16.33
N LEU A 18 7.39 6.30 -15.81
CA LEU A 18 8.44 5.61 -15.06
C LEU A 18 9.62 5.21 -15.96
N GLU A 19 9.37 4.74 -17.18
CA GLU A 19 10.43 4.40 -18.17
C GLU A 19 11.31 5.62 -18.48
N GLU A 20 10.73 6.83 -18.51
CA GLU A 20 11.47 8.09 -18.69
C GLU A 20 12.23 8.52 -17.42
N ILE A 21 11.69 8.22 -16.23
CA ILE A 21 12.24 8.67 -14.94
C ILE A 21 13.38 7.77 -14.44
N VAL A 22 13.24 6.45 -14.56
CA VAL A 22 14.21 5.49 -14.01
C VAL A 22 15.65 5.72 -14.49
N PRO A 23 15.92 6.08 -15.74
CA PRO A 23 17.27 6.42 -16.18
C PRO A 23 17.90 7.63 -15.47
N LEU A 24 17.10 8.52 -14.90
CA LEU A 24 17.53 9.77 -14.27
C LEU A 24 17.91 9.62 -12.79
N VAL A 25 17.61 8.46 -12.18
CA VAL A 25 17.82 8.20 -10.75
C VAL A 25 18.93 7.17 -10.51
N ASP A 26 19.50 7.22 -9.31
CA ASP A 26 20.50 6.26 -8.84
C ASP A 26 19.83 5.06 -8.16
N LEU A 27 18.66 5.29 -7.52
CA LEU A 27 17.98 4.34 -6.68
C LEU A 27 16.46 4.46 -6.81
N VAL A 28 15.77 3.33 -6.75
CA VAL A 28 14.32 3.25 -6.74
C VAL A 28 13.85 2.76 -5.37
N ILE A 29 12.93 3.47 -4.75
CA ILE A 29 12.23 3.01 -3.54
C ILE A 29 10.83 2.56 -3.94
N GLU A 30 10.54 1.29 -3.74
CA GLU A 30 9.21 0.73 -3.89
C GLU A 30 8.53 0.67 -2.53
N VAL A 31 7.40 1.38 -2.39
CA VAL A 31 6.60 1.38 -1.16
C VAL A 31 5.49 0.34 -1.29
N ARG A 32 5.45 -0.58 -0.33
CA ARG A 32 4.40 -1.60 -0.18
C ARG A 32 3.76 -1.50 1.20
N ASP A 33 2.54 -1.96 1.38
CA ASP A 33 1.91 -2.06 2.70
C ASP A 33 2.42 -3.32 3.43
N ALA A 34 2.90 -3.17 4.65
CA ALA A 34 3.42 -4.30 5.45
C ALA A 34 2.38 -5.38 5.73
N ARG A 35 1.09 -5.07 5.60
CA ARG A 35 -0.01 -6.02 5.79
C ARG A 35 -0.23 -6.94 4.59
N ALA A 36 0.16 -6.49 3.38
CA ALA A 36 -0.02 -7.24 2.14
C ALA A 36 1.09 -6.89 1.12
N PRO A 37 2.33 -7.36 1.34
CA PRO A 37 3.48 -6.98 0.52
C PRO A 37 3.45 -7.50 -0.93
N ILE A 38 2.68 -8.55 -1.23
CA ILE A 38 2.51 -9.07 -2.60
C ILE A 38 1.50 -8.20 -3.36
N SER A 39 0.27 -8.14 -2.87
CA SER A 39 -0.82 -7.42 -3.54
C SER A 39 -0.59 -5.91 -3.65
N THR A 40 0.25 -5.33 -2.77
CA THR A 40 0.61 -3.91 -2.82
C THR A 40 1.92 -3.63 -3.55
N ALA A 41 2.51 -4.64 -4.20
CA ALA A 41 3.66 -4.44 -5.07
C ALA A 41 3.32 -3.50 -6.24
N ALA A 42 4.27 -2.66 -6.63
CA ALA A 42 4.09 -1.81 -7.80
C ALA A 42 4.15 -2.67 -9.07
N PRO A 43 3.13 -2.60 -9.96
CA PRO A 43 3.17 -3.31 -11.22
C PRO A 43 4.42 -2.92 -12.00
N PHE A 44 5.07 -3.89 -12.63
CA PHE A 44 6.27 -3.71 -13.47
C PHE A 44 7.52 -3.19 -12.73
N ALA A 45 7.52 -3.08 -11.38
CA ALA A 45 8.68 -2.57 -10.65
C ALA A 45 9.95 -3.36 -10.95
N GLY A 46 9.86 -4.68 -11.09
CA GLY A 46 10.97 -5.55 -11.46
C GLY A 46 11.56 -5.23 -12.82
N ASP A 47 10.70 -5.09 -13.82
CA ASP A 47 11.10 -4.83 -15.22
C ASP A 47 11.61 -3.40 -15.42
N LEU A 48 10.90 -2.43 -14.82
CA LEU A 48 11.21 -1.00 -14.98
C LEU A 48 12.49 -0.57 -14.28
N THR A 49 12.84 -1.18 -13.15
CA THR A 49 14.05 -0.77 -12.42
C THR A 49 15.33 -1.25 -13.08
N GLY A 50 15.27 -2.30 -13.90
CA GLY A 50 16.42 -2.81 -14.64
C GLY A 50 17.62 -3.08 -13.72
N LYS A 51 18.77 -2.45 -14.03
CA LYS A 51 20.01 -2.54 -13.24
C LYS A 51 20.06 -1.56 -12.05
N ARG A 52 19.06 -0.71 -11.85
CA ARG A 52 19.04 0.25 -10.74
C ARG A 52 18.84 -0.49 -9.42
N MET A 53 19.49 -0.01 -8.37
CA MET A 53 19.26 -0.52 -7.02
C MET A 53 17.81 -0.26 -6.62
N ARG A 54 17.10 -1.31 -6.20
CA ARG A 54 15.71 -1.22 -5.74
C ARG A 54 15.65 -1.54 -4.25
N TRP A 55 15.06 -0.64 -3.48
CA TRP A 55 14.76 -0.82 -2.06
C TRP A 55 13.27 -1.03 -1.86
N ILE A 56 12.90 -1.94 -0.97
CA ILE A 56 11.52 -2.15 -0.54
C ILE A 56 11.29 -1.42 0.78
N VAL A 57 10.28 -0.55 0.83
CA VAL A 57 9.82 0.06 2.07
C VAL A 57 8.43 -0.46 2.39
N LEU A 58 8.34 -1.30 3.41
CA LEU A 58 7.07 -1.77 3.97
C LEU A 58 6.51 -0.67 4.87
N SER A 59 5.52 0.05 4.38
CA SER A 59 4.79 1.09 5.13
C SER A 59 3.83 0.47 6.15
N ARG A 60 3.30 1.28 7.07
CA ARG A 60 2.29 0.86 8.05
C ARG A 60 2.71 -0.36 8.89
N LYS A 61 4.00 -0.45 9.24
CA LYS A 61 4.53 -1.48 10.14
C LYS A 61 3.76 -1.59 11.45
N ASP A 62 3.26 -0.47 11.94
CA ASP A 62 2.45 -0.36 13.16
C ASP A 62 1.10 -1.05 13.06
N LEU A 63 0.58 -1.32 11.85
CA LEU A 63 -0.69 -1.98 11.57
C LEU A 63 -0.53 -3.47 11.19
N ALA A 64 0.70 -3.91 10.91
CA ALA A 64 1.01 -5.29 10.53
C ALA A 64 1.40 -6.14 11.75
N ASP A 65 1.25 -7.46 11.63
CA ASP A 65 1.79 -8.41 12.61
C ASP A 65 3.33 -8.33 12.62
N PRO A 66 3.96 -8.13 13.79
CA PRO A 66 5.42 -8.00 13.87
C PRO A 66 6.18 -9.23 13.38
N LYS A 67 5.73 -10.44 13.75
CA LYS A 67 6.40 -11.70 13.36
C LYS A 67 6.32 -11.91 11.85
N CYS A 68 5.14 -11.67 11.26
CA CYS A 68 4.97 -11.74 9.80
C CYS A 68 5.82 -10.68 9.09
N THR A 69 5.93 -9.47 9.66
CA THR A 69 6.78 -8.40 9.12
C THR A 69 8.25 -8.83 9.09
N ASP A 70 8.76 -9.46 10.15
CA ASP A 70 10.14 -9.97 10.21
C ASP A 70 10.38 -11.08 9.18
N LEU A 71 9.41 -11.99 8.98
CA LEU A 71 9.46 -13.01 7.92
C LEU A 71 9.54 -12.39 6.52
N TRP A 72 8.79 -11.32 6.27
CA TRP A 72 8.84 -10.58 5.00
C TRP A 72 10.19 -9.90 4.77
N LEU A 73 10.77 -9.29 5.80
CA LEU A 73 12.10 -8.68 5.69
C LEU A 73 13.18 -9.72 5.36
N GLU A 74 13.11 -10.90 5.98
CA GLU A 74 14.03 -12.00 5.68
C GLU A 74 13.79 -12.55 4.27
N HIS A 75 12.55 -12.65 3.81
CA HIS A 75 12.21 -13.04 2.44
C HIS A 75 12.86 -12.10 1.41
N PHE A 76 12.68 -10.77 1.55
CA PHE A 76 13.31 -9.81 0.64
C PHE A 76 14.83 -9.87 0.69
N LYS A 77 15.42 -10.09 1.87
CA LYS A 77 16.87 -10.28 2.02
C LYS A 77 17.37 -11.50 1.23
N ARG A 78 16.64 -12.62 1.29
CA ARG A 78 16.96 -13.84 0.49
C ARG A 78 16.89 -13.58 -1.01
N LEU A 79 16.00 -12.69 -1.46
CA LEU A 79 15.90 -12.25 -2.85
C LEU A 79 16.98 -11.23 -3.25
N GLY A 80 17.86 -10.82 -2.32
CA GLY A 80 18.87 -9.79 -2.56
C GLY A 80 18.28 -8.38 -2.71
N LEU A 81 17.06 -8.15 -2.18
CA LEU A 81 16.38 -6.86 -2.20
C LEU A 81 16.52 -6.21 -0.82
N PRO A 82 17.23 -5.08 -0.69
CA PRO A 82 17.22 -4.32 0.54
C PRO A 82 15.80 -3.93 0.93
N ALA A 83 15.41 -4.25 2.17
CA ALA A 83 14.06 -3.98 2.64
C ALA A 83 14.07 -3.41 4.06
N VAL A 84 13.10 -2.54 4.37
CA VAL A 84 12.87 -1.98 5.70
C VAL A 84 11.38 -1.80 5.95
N ALA A 85 10.93 -2.08 7.17
CA ALA A 85 9.54 -1.86 7.58
C ALA A 85 9.45 -0.64 8.52
N LEU A 86 8.57 0.32 8.20
CA LEU A 86 8.49 1.60 8.88
C LEU A 86 7.04 2.02 9.18
N ASN A 87 6.86 2.68 10.32
CA ASN A 87 5.77 3.63 10.48
C ASN A 87 6.24 4.97 9.88
N LEU A 88 5.67 5.36 8.75
CA LEU A 88 6.10 6.56 8.02
C LEU A 88 5.74 7.88 8.73
N CYS A 89 4.84 7.84 9.71
CA CYS A 89 4.54 8.97 10.59
C CYS A 89 5.54 9.11 11.73
N GLY A 90 6.41 8.11 11.93
CA GLY A 90 7.44 8.07 12.95
C GLY A 90 8.82 8.53 12.45
N ASN A 91 9.85 8.07 13.16
CA ASN A 91 11.23 8.40 12.83
C ASN A 91 11.77 7.48 11.71
N ILE A 92 12.19 8.07 10.59
CA ILE A 92 12.79 7.37 9.45
C ILE A 92 14.31 7.64 9.33
N ALA A 93 14.97 8.10 10.39
CA ALA A 93 16.39 8.50 10.33
C ALA A 93 17.29 7.33 9.90
N SER A 94 17.02 6.11 10.34
CA SER A 94 17.78 4.92 9.95
C SER A 94 17.72 4.65 8.46
N LEU A 95 16.52 4.75 7.85
CA LEU A 95 16.38 4.63 6.39
C LEU A 95 17.19 5.72 5.67
N ARG A 96 17.07 6.97 6.12
CA ARG A 96 17.78 8.10 5.53
C ARG A 96 19.30 7.91 5.57
N VAL A 97 19.86 7.51 6.72
CA VAL A 97 21.29 7.21 6.86
C VAL A 97 21.71 6.10 5.90
N SER A 98 20.93 5.03 5.79
CA SER A 98 21.21 3.92 4.88
C SER A 98 21.19 4.35 3.42
N LEU A 99 20.23 5.18 3.02
CA LEU A 99 20.16 5.73 1.66
C LEU A 99 21.36 6.63 1.34
N LEU A 100 21.76 7.50 2.27
CA LEU A 100 22.88 8.42 2.09
C LEU A 100 24.23 7.74 1.91
N ARG A 101 24.39 6.47 2.32
CA ARG A 101 25.60 5.67 2.03
C ARG A 101 25.79 5.41 0.53
N HIS A 102 24.72 5.52 -0.27
CA HIS A 102 24.75 5.36 -1.73
C HIS A 102 24.88 6.71 -2.47
N LYS A 103 25.02 7.82 -1.70
CA LYS A 103 25.15 9.15 -2.29
C LYS A 103 26.48 9.30 -3.02
N PRO A 104 26.48 9.71 -4.29
CA PRO A 104 27.71 10.10 -5.00
C PRO A 104 28.45 11.24 -4.29
N SER A 105 29.79 11.27 -4.36
CA SER A 105 30.59 12.29 -3.68
C SER A 105 30.36 13.71 -4.20
N PHE A 106 30.00 13.85 -5.48
CA PHE A 106 29.93 15.14 -6.20
C PHE A 106 28.51 15.71 -6.36
N ARG A 107 27.45 15.00 -5.92
CA ARG A 107 26.07 15.48 -6.03
C ARG A 107 25.14 14.78 -5.04
N GLU A 108 23.89 15.25 -4.95
CA GLU A 108 22.85 14.57 -4.17
C GLU A 108 22.50 13.21 -4.76
N LEU A 109 22.06 12.29 -3.90
CA LEU A 109 21.48 11.02 -4.32
C LEU A 109 20.11 11.28 -4.96
N ARG A 110 19.96 10.87 -6.20
CA ARG A 110 18.70 10.94 -6.94
C ARG A 110 17.90 9.65 -6.75
N LEU A 111 16.69 9.76 -6.27
CA LEU A 111 15.82 8.61 -6.08
C LEU A 111 14.39 8.89 -6.53
N VAL A 112 13.69 7.85 -6.96
CA VAL A 112 12.24 7.88 -7.23
C VAL A 112 11.52 6.98 -6.25
N ILE A 113 10.33 7.44 -5.80
CA ILE A 113 9.44 6.64 -4.97
C ILE A 113 8.31 6.11 -5.86
N ILE A 114 8.18 4.80 -5.95
CA ILE A 114 7.13 4.12 -6.72
C ILE A 114 6.22 3.31 -5.79
N GLY A 115 5.04 2.96 -6.27
CA GLY A 115 4.07 2.13 -5.54
C GLY A 115 2.65 2.39 -6.00
N ILE A 116 1.72 1.58 -5.54
CA ILE A 116 0.29 1.73 -5.83
C ILE A 116 -0.29 2.99 -5.16
N PRO A 117 -1.51 3.45 -5.53
CA PRO A 117 -2.18 4.55 -4.84
C PRO A 117 -2.33 4.29 -3.33
N ASN A 118 -2.29 5.34 -2.52
CA ASN A 118 -2.52 5.35 -1.07
C ASN A 118 -1.62 4.43 -0.22
N VAL A 119 -0.56 3.86 -0.77
CA VAL A 119 0.37 2.97 -0.05
C VAL A 119 1.34 3.72 0.88
N GLY A 120 1.39 5.06 0.78
CA GLY A 120 2.23 5.92 1.63
C GLY A 120 3.40 6.62 0.92
N LYS A 121 3.42 6.66 -0.42
CA LYS A 121 4.49 7.33 -1.20
C LYS A 121 4.72 8.78 -0.79
N SER A 122 3.67 9.60 -0.81
CA SER A 122 3.78 11.02 -0.46
C SER A 122 4.14 11.23 1.02
N THR A 123 3.72 10.32 1.91
CA THR A 123 4.13 10.34 3.32
C THR A 123 5.63 10.09 3.44
N LEU A 124 6.16 9.09 2.73
CA LEU A 124 7.59 8.81 2.70
C LEU A 124 8.38 9.96 2.08
N LEU A 125 7.90 10.52 0.97
CA LEU A 125 8.51 11.69 0.33
C LEU A 125 8.67 12.83 1.34
N ASN A 126 7.57 13.22 2.00
CA ASN A 126 7.58 14.33 2.98
C ASN A 126 8.53 14.05 4.15
N ALA A 127 8.59 12.79 4.62
CA ALA A 127 9.50 12.39 5.69
C ALA A 127 10.98 12.44 5.25
N LEU A 128 11.30 12.08 3.99
CA LEU A 128 12.67 12.15 3.46
C LEU A 128 13.13 13.58 3.23
N VAL A 129 12.25 14.45 2.75
CA VAL A 129 12.59 15.84 2.39
C VAL A 129 12.65 16.77 3.62
N ARG A 130 11.95 16.46 4.72
CA ARG A 130 11.92 17.22 6.00
C ARG A 130 11.63 18.72 5.91
N LYS A 131 11.12 19.25 4.78
CA LYS A 131 10.78 20.66 4.63
C LYS A 131 9.29 20.87 4.46
N LYS A 132 8.74 21.90 5.13
CA LYS A 132 7.34 22.36 4.97
C LYS A 132 7.02 22.91 3.56
N LYS A 133 8.03 23.20 2.75
CA LYS A 133 7.93 23.57 1.32
C LYS A 133 9.12 22.93 0.60
N ALA A 134 8.87 21.92 -0.20
CA ALA A 134 9.84 21.43 -1.16
C ALA A 134 10.07 22.51 -2.22
N GLU A 135 11.32 22.90 -2.44
CA GLU A 135 11.66 23.69 -3.63
C GLU A 135 11.45 22.78 -4.85
N VAL A 136 10.45 23.10 -5.63
CA VAL A 136 10.14 22.41 -6.89
C VAL A 136 11.11 22.98 -7.92
N GLY A 137 12.14 22.25 -8.29
CA GLY A 137 13.02 22.57 -9.38
C GLY A 137 12.69 21.74 -10.61
N LEU A 138 12.47 22.39 -11.75
CA LEU A 138 12.45 21.72 -13.05
C LEU A 138 13.92 21.54 -13.47
N LEU A 139 14.37 20.30 -13.67
CA LEU A 139 15.63 20.07 -14.34
C LEU A 139 15.48 20.33 -15.84
N PRO A 140 16.40 21.09 -16.48
CA PRO A 140 16.35 21.30 -17.93
C PRO A 140 16.37 19.94 -18.67
N GLY A 141 15.43 19.76 -19.60
CA GLY A 141 15.33 18.55 -20.43
C GLY A 141 14.38 17.47 -19.94
N VAL A 142 13.71 17.65 -18.78
CA VAL A 142 12.67 16.73 -18.29
C VAL A 142 11.29 17.32 -18.55
N THR A 143 10.38 16.49 -19.06
CA THR A 143 8.99 16.91 -19.37
C THR A 143 8.30 17.61 -18.19
N ARG A 144 7.47 18.59 -18.45
CA ARG A 144 6.80 19.53 -17.51
C ARG A 144 5.99 18.92 -16.36
N ARG A 145 6.05 17.60 -16.13
CA ARG A 145 5.19 16.85 -15.17
C ARG A 145 5.93 16.20 -14.01
N VAL A 146 7.26 16.30 -13.97
CA VAL A 146 8.06 15.62 -12.96
C VAL A 146 8.64 16.64 -12.00
N SER A 147 8.27 16.55 -10.73
CA SER A 147 8.74 17.48 -9.69
C SER A 147 9.82 16.83 -8.83
N TRP A 148 11.00 17.43 -8.80
CA TRP A 148 12.08 17.06 -7.89
C TRP A 148 11.91 17.78 -6.55
N HIS A 149 11.97 17.01 -5.48
CA HIS A 149 11.90 17.52 -4.10
C HIS A 149 13.26 17.38 -3.45
N ARG A 150 13.84 18.49 -3.04
CA ARG A 150 15.18 18.54 -2.44
C ARG A 150 15.10 18.33 -0.92
N GLY A 151 15.85 17.34 -0.41
CA GLY A 151 16.18 17.14 1.00
C GLY A 151 17.69 17.24 1.22
N GLU A 152 18.15 17.16 2.48
CA GLU A 152 19.58 17.17 2.78
C GLU A 152 20.31 15.97 2.17
N GLY A 153 21.05 16.21 1.09
CA GLY A 153 21.79 15.20 0.34
C GLY A 153 20.94 14.29 -0.57
N LEU A 154 19.63 14.54 -0.67
CA LEU A 154 18.68 13.75 -1.47
C LEU A 154 17.96 14.65 -2.48
N LEU A 155 17.77 14.14 -3.68
CA LEU A 155 16.79 14.61 -4.66
C LEU A 155 15.78 13.50 -4.88
N VAL A 156 14.55 13.73 -4.46
CA VAL A 156 13.48 12.75 -4.46
C VAL A 156 12.46 13.11 -5.52
N LEU A 157 12.07 12.15 -6.33
CA LEU A 157 11.08 12.27 -7.37
C LEU A 157 9.82 11.52 -6.94
N ASP A 158 8.67 12.20 -6.96
CA ASP A 158 7.37 11.56 -6.74
C ASP A 158 6.88 10.96 -8.06
N SER A 159 6.35 9.76 -7.99
CA SER A 159 5.73 9.11 -9.13
C SER A 159 4.21 8.98 -8.94
N PRO A 160 3.43 8.98 -10.03
CA PRO A 160 2.03 8.64 -9.92
C PRO A 160 1.86 7.23 -9.34
N GLY A 161 0.79 7.02 -8.56
CA GLY A 161 0.41 5.67 -8.14
C GLY A 161 -0.07 4.86 -9.34
N ILE A 162 0.52 3.70 -9.55
CA ILE A 162 0.13 2.80 -10.64
C ILE A 162 -0.52 1.58 -10.02
N LEU A 163 -1.74 1.28 -10.46
CA LEU A 163 -2.48 0.09 -10.11
C LEU A 163 -2.75 -0.71 -11.38
N ASP A 164 -2.55 -2.02 -11.32
CA ASP A 164 -2.86 -2.91 -12.42
C ASP A 164 -4.37 -3.24 -12.43
N PRO A 165 -5.12 -2.79 -13.43
CA PRO A 165 -6.55 -3.08 -13.56
C PRO A 165 -6.82 -4.55 -13.92
N SER A 166 -5.82 -5.30 -14.37
CA SER A 166 -5.92 -6.72 -14.72
C SER A 166 -5.66 -7.66 -13.55
N SER A 167 -5.34 -7.14 -12.37
CA SER A 167 -5.20 -7.94 -11.15
C SER A 167 -6.46 -8.77 -10.90
N ASP A 168 -6.31 -9.90 -10.26
CA ASP A 168 -7.43 -10.78 -9.93
C ASP A 168 -8.44 -10.11 -8.98
N PRO A 169 -9.71 -10.58 -8.94
CA PRO A 169 -10.75 -9.98 -8.12
C PRO A 169 -10.43 -9.95 -6.61
N PHE A 170 -9.71 -10.95 -6.10
CA PHE A 170 -9.34 -11.01 -4.70
C PHE A 170 -8.31 -9.92 -4.35
N THR A 171 -7.31 -9.72 -5.20
CA THR A 171 -6.35 -8.62 -5.07
C THR A 171 -7.06 -7.27 -5.01
N HIS A 172 -8.04 -7.03 -5.89
CA HIS A 172 -8.81 -5.78 -5.85
C HIS A 172 -9.59 -5.60 -4.53
N GLN A 173 -10.22 -6.68 -4.01
CA GLN A 173 -10.88 -6.64 -2.71
C GLN A 173 -9.90 -6.32 -1.59
N LEU A 174 -8.77 -7.00 -1.54
CA LEU A 174 -7.72 -6.81 -0.54
C LEU A 174 -7.19 -5.37 -0.55
N LEU A 175 -6.92 -4.81 -1.72
CA LEU A 175 -6.51 -3.41 -1.86
C LEU A 175 -7.57 -2.43 -1.36
N ALA A 176 -8.85 -2.74 -1.57
CA ALA A 176 -9.94 -1.92 -1.07
C ALA A 176 -10.08 -2.03 0.46
N TRP A 177 -9.91 -3.22 1.07
CA TRP A 177 -9.87 -3.37 2.54
C TRP A 177 -8.73 -2.55 3.18
N LEU A 178 -7.59 -2.45 2.48
CA LEU A 178 -6.43 -1.67 2.95
C LEU A 178 -6.56 -0.16 2.72
N GLY A 179 -7.60 0.29 2.00
CA GLY A 179 -7.78 1.69 1.59
C GLY A 179 -6.88 2.13 0.43
N CYS A 180 -6.29 1.17 -0.30
CA CYS A 180 -5.48 1.42 -1.49
C CYS A 180 -6.31 1.49 -2.79
N SER A 181 -7.57 1.05 -2.75
CA SER A 181 -8.56 1.15 -3.82
C SER A 181 -9.90 1.62 -3.27
N ARG A 182 -10.84 1.97 -4.16
CA ARG A 182 -12.16 2.48 -3.79
C ARG A 182 -13.17 1.33 -3.63
N ALA A 183 -14.07 1.43 -2.64
CA ALA A 183 -15.12 0.44 -2.40
C ALA A 183 -16.12 0.34 -3.56
N ASP A 184 -16.41 1.45 -4.25
CA ASP A 184 -17.36 1.52 -5.38
C ASP A 184 -16.98 0.54 -6.51
N VAL A 185 -15.69 0.28 -6.68
CA VAL A 185 -15.16 -0.66 -7.70
C VAL A 185 -15.59 -2.10 -7.39
N ILE A 186 -15.87 -2.41 -6.13
CA ILE A 186 -16.20 -3.76 -5.63
C ILE A 186 -17.71 -3.94 -5.38
N GLY A 187 -18.51 -2.89 -5.57
CA GLY A 187 -19.96 -2.94 -5.35
C GLY A 187 -20.45 -2.24 -4.08
N GLY A 188 -19.62 -1.36 -3.48
CA GLY A 188 -19.95 -0.57 -2.30
C GLY A 188 -19.36 -1.10 -0.99
N HIS A 189 -19.61 -0.36 0.10
CA HIS A 189 -19.01 -0.68 1.39
C HIS A 189 -19.68 -1.88 2.08
N GLU A 190 -20.98 -2.10 1.86
CA GLU A 190 -21.66 -3.31 2.36
C GLU A 190 -21.02 -4.57 1.80
N VAL A 191 -20.94 -4.68 0.46
CA VAL A 191 -20.40 -5.86 -0.22
C VAL A 191 -18.94 -6.09 0.18
N LEU A 192 -18.15 -5.02 0.22
CA LEU A 192 -16.75 -5.08 0.61
C LEU A 192 -16.57 -5.48 2.08
N ALA A 193 -17.42 -5.00 2.99
CA ALA A 193 -17.39 -5.36 4.41
C ALA A 193 -17.77 -6.83 4.64
N LEU A 194 -18.79 -7.33 3.94
CA LEU A 194 -19.18 -8.74 4.00
C LEU A 194 -18.06 -9.66 3.53
N SER A 195 -17.36 -9.28 2.44
CA SER A 195 -16.19 -10.04 1.96
C SER A 195 -15.03 -10.03 2.97
N LEU A 196 -14.78 -8.90 3.65
CA LEU A 196 -13.79 -8.82 4.72
C LEU A 196 -14.16 -9.71 5.91
N LEU A 197 -15.42 -9.68 6.37
CA LEU A 197 -15.88 -10.53 7.47
C LEU A 197 -15.71 -12.01 7.15
N ARG A 198 -16.04 -12.43 5.93
CA ARG A 198 -15.81 -13.82 5.45
C ARG A 198 -14.32 -14.16 5.53
N PHE A 199 -13.46 -13.33 4.98
CA PHE A 199 -12.02 -13.54 5.02
C PHE A 199 -11.50 -13.66 6.47
N LEU A 200 -11.93 -12.76 7.37
CA LEU A 200 -11.53 -12.80 8.78
C LEU A 200 -12.01 -14.09 9.49
N LYS A 201 -13.17 -14.64 9.13
CA LYS A 201 -13.65 -15.94 9.62
C LYS A 201 -12.76 -17.09 9.12
N GLU A 202 -12.50 -17.14 7.82
CA GLU A 202 -11.68 -18.19 7.20
C GLU A 202 -10.26 -18.23 7.78
N LYS A 203 -9.71 -17.05 8.11
CA LYS A 203 -8.38 -16.92 8.73
C LYS A 203 -8.41 -17.01 10.27
N ASN A 204 -9.55 -17.29 10.91
CA ASN A 204 -9.74 -17.31 12.38
C ASN A 204 -9.38 -15.97 13.06
N LEU A 205 -9.56 -14.85 12.37
CA LEU A 205 -9.25 -13.50 12.84
C LEU A 205 -10.50 -12.71 13.27
N ILE A 206 -11.70 -13.27 13.08
CA ILE A 206 -13.00 -12.60 13.35
C ILE A 206 -13.16 -12.16 14.81
N GLY A 207 -12.42 -12.80 15.74
CA GLY A 207 -12.40 -12.43 17.16
C GLY A 207 -12.02 -10.96 17.43
N ALA A 208 -11.35 -10.30 16.50
CA ALA A 208 -11.03 -8.88 16.58
C ALA A 208 -12.30 -7.99 16.58
N ILE A 209 -13.31 -8.39 15.83
CA ILE A 209 -14.62 -7.72 15.77
C ILE A 209 -15.33 -7.81 17.14
N ARG A 210 -15.36 -9.03 17.74
CA ARG A 210 -15.89 -9.24 19.10
C ARG A 210 -15.13 -8.39 20.12
N LYS A 211 -13.81 -8.39 20.06
CA LYS A 211 -12.96 -7.61 20.99
C LYS A 211 -13.23 -6.11 20.89
N LYS A 212 -13.40 -5.57 19.68
CA LYS A 212 -13.59 -4.12 19.45
C LYS A 212 -14.98 -3.64 19.87
N TRP A 213 -16.03 -4.37 19.50
CA TRP A 213 -17.43 -3.90 19.64
C TRP A 213 -18.31 -4.73 20.57
N GLY A 214 -17.82 -5.87 21.08
CA GLY A 214 -18.58 -6.74 21.98
C GLY A 214 -19.73 -7.48 21.30
N VAL A 215 -19.71 -7.59 19.96
CA VAL A 215 -20.76 -8.27 19.20
C VAL A 215 -20.48 -9.75 19.04
N ASP A 216 -21.55 -10.56 18.93
CA ASP A 216 -21.42 -11.98 18.61
C ASP A 216 -20.97 -12.15 17.15
N VAL A 217 -19.99 -13.02 16.92
CA VAL A 217 -19.39 -13.29 15.60
C VAL A 217 -19.64 -14.72 15.14
N ALA A 218 -20.43 -15.52 15.86
CA ALA A 218 -20.77 -16.89 15.51
C ALA A 218 -21.76 -16.95 14.32
N ASN A 219 -22.58 -15.92 14.17
CA ASN A 219 -23.61 -15.82 13.15
C ASN A 219 -23.04 -15.53 11.75
N GLY A 220 -23.87 -15.42 10.72
CA GLY A 220 -23.51 -15.07 9.36
C GLY A 220 -22.83 -13.69 9.26
N GLU A 221 -22.13 -13.42 8.14
CA GLU A 221 -21.42 -12.14 7.96
C GLU A 221 -22.36 -10.95 7.99
N ARG A 222 -23.58 -11.13 7.45
CA ARG A 222 -24.60 -10.07 7.41
C ARG A 222 -25.09 -9.73 8.82
N GLU A 223 -25.41 -10.73 9.62
CA GLU A 223 -25.84 -10.56 11.02
C GLU A 223 -24.74 -9.91 11.88
N VAL A 224 -23.48 -10.28 11.64
CA VAL A 224 -22.33 -9.64 12.30
C VAL A 224 -22.23 -8.16 11.89
N LEU A 225 -22.40 -7.84 10.61
CA LEU A 225 -22.37 -6.46 10.12
C LEU A 225 -23.56 -5.65 10.69
N GLU A 226 -24.75 -6.23 10.77
CA GLU A 226 -25.92 -5.61 11.40
C GLU A 226 -25.67 -5.32 12.89
N ALA A 227 -25.10 -6.28 13.62
CA ALA A 227 -24.77 -6.10 15.04
C ALA A 227 -23.74 -4.96 15.23
N VAL A 228 -22.71 -4.88 14.38
CA VAL A 228 -21.75 -3.77 14.35
C VAL A 228 -22.47 -2.45 14.06
N GLY A 229 -23.34 -2.43 13.04
CA GLY A 229 -24.11 -1.24 12.66
C GLY A 229 -25.00 -0.72 13.80
N ARG A 230 -25.72 -1.60 14.49
CA ARG A 230 -26.53 -1.25 15.70
C ARG A 230 -25.65 -0.68 16.81
N ARG A 231 -24.50 -1.33 17.06
CA ARG A 231 -23.53 -0.88 18.10
C ARG A 231 -22.98 0.51 17.82
N LEU A 232 -22.80 0.87 16.52
CA LEU A 232 -22.26 2.15 16.08
C LEU A 232 -23.34 3.21 15.79
N GLY A 233 -24.63 2.88 15.94
CA GLY A 233 -25.73 3.81 15.64
C GLY A 233 -25.89 4.08 14.13
N CYS A 234 -25.47 3.15 13.28
CA CYS A 234 -25.68 3.23 11.83
C CYS A 234 -27.12 2.83 11.49
N LEU A 235 -28.09 3.67 11.89
CA LEU A 235 -29.52 3.42 11.69
C LEU A 235 -30.06 4.34 10.60
N GLY A 236 -30.92 3.78 9.74
CA GLY A 236 -31.71 4.47 8.75
C GLY A 236 -33.14 4.82 9.25
N PRO A 237 -33.99 5.30 8.34
CA PRO A 237 -35.41 5.53 8.65
C PRO A 237 -36.08 4.24 9.16
N GLY A 238 -36.96 4.36 10.17
CA GLY A 238 -37.64 3.21 10.76
C GLY A 238 -36.79 2.37 11.74
N GLY A 239 -35.52 2.75 12.02
CA GLY A 239 -34.65 2.03 12.95
C GLY A 239 -33.95 0.81 12.36
N GLU A 240 -34.07 0.60 11.07
CA GLU A 240 -33.31 -0.44 10.35
C GLU A 240 -31.81 -0.09 10.26
N VAL A 241 -30.96 -1.11 10.22
CA VAL A 241 -29.52 -0.89 10.10
C VAL A 241 -29.14 -0.49 8.67
N ASP A 242 -28.47 0.64 8.54
CA ASP A 242 -27.82 1.08 7.30
C ASP A 242 -26.49 0.31 7.12
N LEU A 243 -26.56 -0.77 6.33
CA LEU A 243 -25.43 -1.67 6.11
C LEU A 243 -24.30 -1.00 5.33
N GLU A 244 -24.57 -0.03 4.46
CA GLU A 244 -23.55 0.72 3.74
C GLU A 244 -22.72 1.57 4.73
N ARG A 245 -23.37 2.28 5.65
CA ARG A 245 -22.68 3.05 6.72
C ARG A 245 -21.97 2.14 7.71
N ALA A 246 -22.58 1.01 8.08
CA ALA A 246 -21.94 0.01 8.94
C ALA A 246 -20.69 -0.55 8.28
N GLY A 247 -20.77 -0.89 6.98
CA GLY A 247 -19.66 -1.35 6.16
C GLY A 247 -18.53 -0.34 6.07
N MET A 248 -18.84 0.92 5.79
CA MET A 248 -17.85 1.99 5.77
C MET A 248 -17.11 2.12 7.12
N SER A 249 -17.83 2.03 8.22
CA SER A 249 -17.27 2.12 9.58
C SER A 249 -16.36 0.93 9.91
N LEU A 250 -16.77 -0.29 9.54
CA LEU A 250 -15.98 -1.51 9.72
C LEU A 250 -14.69 -1.45 8.89
N LEU A 251 -14.79 -1.10 7.63
CA LEU A 251 -13.63 -0.98 6.72
C LEU A 251 -12.66 0.11 7.17
N LYS A 252 -13.17 1.23 7.66
CA LYS A 252 -12.35 2.29 8.26
C LYS A 252 -11.58 1.77 9.48
N ALA A 253 -12.27 1.09 10.39
CA ALA A 253 -11.65 0.53 11.59
C ALA A 253 -10.58 -0.53 11.25
N PHE A 254 -10.81 -1.33 10.21
CA PHE A 254 -9.82 -2.28 9.71
C PHE A 254 -8.60 -1.56 9.09
N SER A 255 -8.84 -0.64 8.17
CA SER A 255 -7.76 0.05 7.45
C SER A 255 -6.90 0.94 8.35
N SER A 256 -7.47 1.54 9.40
CA SER A 256 -6.77 2.37 10.40
C SER A 256 -6.06 1.57 11.49
N GLY A 257 -6.31 0.24 11.58
CA GLY A 257 -5.72 -0.63 12.62
C GLY A 257 -6.48 -0.65 13.94
N ASP A 258 -7.67 -0.05 14.01
CA ASP A 258 -8.49 -0.04 15.22
C ASP A 258 -8.98 -1.43 15.63
N LEU A 259 -8.98 -2.39 14.73
CA LEU A 259 -9.29 -3.80 14.98
C LEU A 259 -8.08 -4.61 15.44
N GLY A 260 -6.88 -4.04 15.41
CA GLY A 260 -5.63 -4.72 15.75
C GLY A 260 -4.64 -4.76 14.58
N ARG A 261 -3.58 -5.54 14.78
CA ARG A 261 -2.53 -5.73 13.77
C ARG A 261 -2.79 -6.99 12.97
N PHE A 262 -2.79 -6.87 11.66
CA PHE A 262 -3.02 -7.98 10.75
C PHE A 262 -1.96 -8.02 9.66
N THR A 263 -1.57 -9.22 9.25
CA THR A 263 -0.87 -9.46 7.99
C THR A 263 -1.70 -10.46 7.19
N LEU A 264 -2.04 -10.10 5.96
CA LEU A 264 -3.01 -10.82 5.13
C LEU A 264 -2.31 -11.82 4.20
N GLU A 265 -1.01 -11.67 4.01
CA GLU A 265 -0.19 -12.45 3.10
C GLU A 265 1.07 -12.95 3.80
N MET A 266 1.49 -14.17 3.47
CA MET A 266 2.71 -14.80 4.00
C MET A 266 3.76 -14.96 2.89
N PRO A 267 5.08 -14.90 3.20
CA PRO A 267 6.14 -15.03 2.20
C PRO A 267 6.11 -16.34 1.40
N GLU A 268 5.57 -17.42 1.99
CA GLU A 268 5.47 -18.72 1.36
C GLU A 268 4.42 -18.78 0.25
N GLU A 269 3.44 -17.88 0.26
CA GLU A 269 2.40 -17.74 -0.74
C GLU A 269 2.92 -17.06 -2.04
N SER A 270 4.15 -16.55 -2.02
CA SER A 270 4.78 -15.80 -3.13
C SER A 270 5.61 -16.65 -4.10
N LYS A 271 5.34 -17.97 -4.23
CA LYS A 271 6.10 -18.87 -5.12
C LYS A 271 6.14 -18.42 -6.59
N ASP A 272 5.23 -17.57 -7.01
CA ASP A 272 5.11 -17.10 -8.40
C ASP A 272 6.02 -15.90 -8.74
N GLU A 273 6.56 -15.17 -7.76
CA GLU A 273 7.53 -14.07 -8.05
C GLU A 273 8.89 -14.59 -8.58
N VAL A 274 9.18 -15.89 -8.41
CA VAL A 274 10.44 -16.49 -8.88
C VAL A 274 10.39 -16.88 -10.36
N SER A 275 9.20 -17.12 -10.91
CA SER A 275 9.04 -17.57 -12.30
C SER A 275 9.17 -16.46 -13.35
N GLY A 276 9.04 -15.20 -12.98
CA GLY A 276 9.23 -14.03 -13.88
C GLY A 276 10.68 -13.72 -14.25
N ARG A 277 11.69 -14.46 -13.73
CA ARG A 277 13.11 -14.28 -14.06
C ARG A 277 13.64 -15.19 -15.18
N ARG A 278 12.77 -16.03 -15.79
CA ARG A 278 13.14 -16.89 -16.92
C ARG A 278 12.17 -16.70 -18.07
N ARG A 279 12.27 -15.58 -18.77
CA ARG A 279 11.95 -15.50 -20.22
C ARG A 279 12.57 -14.23 -20.80
#